data_182c18256d5ae91c6f58fa190a10c147
#
_entry.id   182c18256d5ae91c6f58fa190a10c147
#
_cell.length_a   1.000
_cell.length_b   1.000
_cell.length_c   1.000
_cell.angle_alpha   90.00
_cell.angle_beta   90.00
_cell.angle_gamma   90.00
#
_symmetry.space_group_name_H-M   'P 1'
#
loop_
_entity.id
_entity.type
_entity.pdbx_description
1 polymer ?
#
loop_
_entity_poly.entity_id
_entity_poly.type
_entity_poly.pdbx_seq_one_letter_code
_entity_poly.pdbx_strand_id
1 'polypeptide(L)'
;SLDIKTDSLLGKDKDKFDFEFIKEIEIKFSDLGSLDNQEIIKFDKDYMPYNYSYCFKVKSSDQVVLANIQNKRIRLLDEVEIRDQIITPLNKEQLFFSDAILHLFYNVLIVEAKAGSGKTLLALSGALKLVRQKHFLKIIYIRNSIESLDKGEDVGYLPGLEEKFRIYNH
;
A
#
# COMPACT_ATOMS: atom_id res chain seq x y z
N SER A 1 -14.87 30.85 2.24
CA SER A 1 -14.01 30.05 3.12
C SER A 1 -14.70 28.70 3.34
N LEU A 2 -14.12 27.64 2.82
CA LEU A 2 -14.53 26.27 3.12
C LEU A 2 -13.90 25.91 4.47
N ASP A 3 -14.71 25.95 5.52
CA ASP A 3 -14.35 25.37 6.81
C ASP A 3 -14.38 23.84 6.65
N ILE A 4 -13.24 23.26 6.33
CA ILE A 4 -13.03 21.83 6.47
C ILE A 4 -12.86 21.58 7.97
N LYS A 5 -13.92 21.18 8.64
CA LYS A 5 -13.81 20.61 9.97
C LYS A 5 -13.04 19.30 9.86
N THR A 6 -11.77 19.34 10.16
CA THR A 6 -11.02 18.15 10.51
C THR A 6 -11.43 17.76 11.92
N ASP A 7 -12.51 17.03 12.05
CA ASP A 7 -12.74 16.27 13.27
C ASP A 7 -11.57 15.29 13.36
N SER A 8 -10.76 15.48 14.38
CA SER A 8 -9.70 14.54 14.66
C SER A 8 -10.37 13.20 14.96
N LEU A 9 -10.26 12.23 14.04
CA LEU A 9 -10.60 10.84 14.27
C LEU A 9 -9.81 10.19 15.43
N LEU A 10 -9.02 11.00 16.16
CA LEU A 10 -8.25 10.64 17.34
C LEU A 10 -9.04 10.79 18.66
N GLY A 11 -10.31 11.17 18.62
CA GLY A 11 -11.16 11.34 19.80
C GLY A 11 -11.89 10.07 20.19
N LYS A 12 -11.42 9.41 21.22
CA LYS A 12 -12.17 8.51 22.15
C LYS A 12 -12.70 7.15 21.70
N ASP A 13 -12.68 6.78 20.42
CA ASP A 13 -13.10 5.45 19.94
C ASP A 13 -11.91 4.62 19.37
N LYS A 14 -10.75 4.65 20.05
CA LYS A 14 -9.61 3.80 19.68
C LYS A 14 -9.90 2.29 19.71
N ASP A 15 -10.99 1.90 20.33
CA ASP A 15 -11.31 0.48 20.59
C ASP A 15 -12.26 -0.14 19.57
N LYS A 16 -12.70 0.61 18.53
CA LYS A 16 -13.71 0.10 17.59
C LYS A 16 -13.26 -0.16 16.17
N PHE A 17 -12.07 0.25 15.78
CA PHE A 17 -11.54 0.00 14.44
C PHE A 17 -10.20 -0.73 14.53
N ASP A 18 -10.26 -2.02 14.83
CA ASP A 18 -9.15 -2.92 14.60
C ASP A 18 -9.06 -3.13 13.07
N PHE A 19 -8.35 -2.22 12.40
CA PHE A 19 -8.05 -2.36 10.99
C PHE A 19 -6.97 -3.43 10.83
N GLU A 20 -7.37 -4.65 10.63
CA GLU A 20 -6.48 -5.65 10.07
C GLU A 20 -6.25 -5.27 8.59
N PHE A 21 -5.11 -4.65 8.30
CA PHE A 21 -4.73 -4.26 6.94
C PHE A 21 -4.68 -5.47 6.00
N ILE A 22 -4.33 -6.66 6.51
CA ILE A 22 -4.29 -7.92 5.75
C ILE A 22 -5.01 -8.96 6.59
N LYS A 23 -6.19 -9.40 6.13
CA LYS A 23 -6.94 -10.45 6.80
C LYS A 23 -6.43 -11.82 6.38
N GLU A 24 -6.09 -12.66 7.35
CA GLU A 24 -5.61 -14.02 7.09
C GLU A 24 -6.77 -15.02 7.18
N ILE A 25 -6.92 -15.85 6.14
CA ILE A 25 -7.96 -16.88 6.08
C ILE A 25 -7.34 -18.22 5.69
N GLU A 26 -7.69 -19.26 6.40
CA GLU A 26 -7.33 -20.63 6.02
C GLU A 26 -8.32 -21.21 5.02
N ILE A 27 -7.80 -21.75 3.91
CA ILE A 27 -8.60 -22.43 2.88
C ILE A 27 -8.13 -23.87 2.68
N LYS A 28 -9.00 -24.70 2.07
CA LYS A 28 -8.62 -26.05 1.65
C LYS A 28 -7.85 -25.97 0.32
N PHE A 29 -6.98 -26.96 0.10
CA PHE A 29 -6.26 -27.08 -1.18
C PHE A 29 -7.21 -27.17 -2.39
N SER A 30 -8.38 -27.84 -2.21
CA SER A 30 -9.41 -27.92 -3.25
C SER A 30 -9.96 -26.58 -3.72
N ASP A 31 -9.91 -25.56 -2.87
CA ASP A 31 -10.49 -24.24 -3.15
C ASP A 31 -9.50 -23.34 -3.89
N LEU A 32 -8.20 -23.70 -3.85
CA LEU A 32 -7.13 -22.89 -4.40
C LEU A 32 -7.29 -22.62 -5.91
N GLY A 33 -7.58 -23.65 -6.68
CA GLY A 33 -7.70 -23.55 -8.14
C GLY A 33 -8.89 -22.72 -8.63
N SER A 34 -9.87 -22.46 -7.77
CA SER A 34 -11.07 -21.68 -8.09
C SER A 34 -11.15 -20.37 -7.30
N LEU A 35 -10.10 -20.02 -6.56
CA LEU A 35 -10.14 -18.89 -5.64
C LEU A 35 -10.34 -17.56 -6.35
N ASP A 36 -9.66 -17.38 -7.49
CA ASP A 36 -9.78 -16.16 -8.27
C ASP A 36 -11.23 -15.93 -8.76
N ASN A 37 -11.66 -14.69 -8.71
CA ASN A 37 -13.01 -14.26 -9.11
C ASN A 37 -14.19 -14.86 -8.30
N GLN A 38 -13.91 -15.60 -7.21
CA GLN A 38 -14.96 -16.06 -6.29
C GLN A 38 -15.49 -14.90 -5.44
N GLU A 39 -16.73 -15.07 -4.95
CA GLU A 39 -17.27 -14.12 -3.97
C GLU A 39 -16.58 -14.30 -2.62
N ILE A 40 -16.08 -13.22 -2.06
CA ILE A 40 -15.37 -13.25 -0.77
C ILE A 40 -16.25 -13.77 0.36
N ILE A 41 -17.56 -13.56 0.32
CA ILE A 41 -18.49 -14.00 1.37
C ILE A 41 -18.51 -15.53 1.57
N LYS A 42 -18.03 -16.30 0.59
CA LYS A 42 -17.88 -17.77 0.73
C LYS A 42 -16.77 -18.14 1.70
N PHE A 43 -15.77 -17.30 1.84
CA PHE A 43 -14.57 -17.52 2.65
C PHE A 43 -14.59 -16.68 3.92
N ASP A 44 -15.13 -15.48 3.84
CA ASP A 44 -15.25 -14.51 4.92
C ASP A 44 -16.70 -14.06 5.05
N LYS A 45 -17.42 -14.65 6.00
CA LYS A 45 -18.82 -14.29 6.28
C LYS A 45 -18.97 -12.90 6.89
N ASP A 46 -17.92 -12.45 7.57
CA ASP A 46 -17.85 -11.13 8.22
C ASP A 46 -17.17 -10.11 7.32
N TYR A 47 -17.20 -10.34 6.00
CA TYR A 47 -16.62 -9.41 5.03
C TYR A 47 -17.20 -8.01 5.18
N MET A 48 -16.30 -7.05 5.25
CA MET A 48 -16.62 -5.63 5.28
C MET A 48 -16.11 -4.95 3.99
N PRO A 49 -16.88 -4.03 3.38
CA PRO A 49 -16.53 -3.42 2.08
C PRO A 49 -15.19 -2.67 2.07
N TYR A 50 -14.69 -2.27 3.22
CA TYR A 50 -13.39 -1.59 3.38
C TYR A 50 -12.21 -2.55 3.64
N ASN A 51 -12.47 -3.83 3.92
CA ASN A 51 -11.45 -4.86 3.99
C ASN A 51 -11.18 -5.38 2.58
N TYR A 52 -10.01 -5.15 2.07
CA TYR A 52 -9.72 -5.46 0.67
C TYR A 52 -8.44 -6.28 0.46
N SER A 53 -7.60 -6.46 1.48
CA SER A 53 -6.35 -7.22 1.40
C SER A 53 -6.44 -8.52 2.20
N TYR A 54 -6.22 -9.63 1.54
CA TYR A 54 -6.36 -10.96 2.10
C TYR A 54 -5.12 -11.83 1.86
N CYS A 55 -4.78 -12.62 2.87
CA CYS A 55 -3.74 -13.62 2.82
C CYS A 55 -4.39 -14.99 3.04
N PHE A 56 -4.58 -15.75 1.97
CA PHE A 56 -5.14 -17.10 2.05
C PHE A 56 -4.02 -18.11 2.33
N LYS A 57 -4.12 -18.81 3.45
CA LYS A 57 -3.20 -19.87 3.84
C LYS A 57 -3.83 -21.23 3.52
N VAL A 58 -3.12 -22.05 2.77
CA VAL A 58 -3.62 -23.38 2.42
C VAL A 58 -3.38 -24.34 3.56
N LYS A 59 -4.46 -25.00 4.05
CA LYS A 59 -4.35 -26.01 5.12
C LYS A 59 -3.39 -27.12 4.74
N SER A 60 -2.55 -27.51 5.69
CA SER A 60 -1.55 -28.56 5.54
C SER A 60 -0.47 -28.29 4.50
N SER A 61 -0.22 -27.02 4.19
CA SER A 61 0.81 -26.56 3.25
C SER A 61 1.33 -25.21 3.71
N ASP A 62 2.58 -24.90 3.38
CA ASP A 62 3.16 -23.55 3.57
C ASP A 62 2.75 -22.57 2.47
N GLN A 63 1.86 -22.99 1.57
CA GLN A 63 1.43 -22.17 0.46
C GLN A 63 0.54 -21.02 0.92
N VAL A 64 0.88 -19.84 0.47
CA VAL A 64 0.18 -18.58 0.74
C VAL A 64 -0.21 -17.95 -0.58
N VAL A 65 -1.42 -17.43 -0.66
CA VAL A 65 -1.91 -16.68 -1.82
C VAL A 65 -2.41 -15.33 -1.35
N LEU A 66 -1.92 -14.28 -1.99
CA LEU A 66 -2.32 -12.90 -1.69
C LEU A 66 -3.40 -12.44 -2.67
N ALA A 67 -4.40 -11.76 -2.16
CA ALA A 67 -5.51 -11.30 -2.96
C ALA A 67 -6.09 -9.96 -2.45
N ASN A 68 -6.61 -9.18 -3.36
CA ASN A 68 -7.45 -8.03 -3.08
C ASN A 68 -8.92 -8.34 -3.39
N ILE A 69 -9.83 -7.59 -2.79
CA ILE A 69 -11.25 -7.72 -3.04
C ILE A 69 -11.72 -6.56 -3.91
N GLN A 70 -12.35 -6.91 -5.03
CA GLN A 70 -12.93 -5.95 -5.95
C GLN A 70 -14.37 -6.35 -6.26
N ASN A 71 -15.29 -5.42 -6.07
CA ASN A 71 -16.72 -5.69 -6.31
C ASN A 71 -17.22 -6.97 -5.62
N LYS A 72 -16.79 -7.20 -4.38
CA LYS A 72 -17.07 -8.40 -3.57
C LYS A 72 -16.45 -9.70 -4.11
N ARG A 73 -15.56 -9.61 -5.11
CA ARG A 73 -14.87 -10.76 -5.68
C ARG A 73 -13.39 -10.73 -5.37
N ILE A 74 -12.83 -11.90 -5.21
CA ILE A 74 -11.41 -12.13 -4.97
C ILE A 74 -10.66 -11.89 -6.27
N ARG A 75 -9.62 -11.07 -6.23
CA ARG A 75 -8.64 -10.88 -7.29
C ARG A 75 -7.26 -11.24 -6.75
N LEU A 76 -6.67 -12.27 -7.29
CA LEU A 76 -5.31 -12.69 -6.90
C LEU A 76 -4.29 -11.61 -7.30
N LEU A 77 -3.27 -11.41 -6.47
CA LEU A 77 -2.15 -10.55 -6.81
C LEU A 77 -1.29 -11.23 -7.88
N ASP A 78 -0.97 -10.52 -8.95
CA ASP A 78 0.07 -10.94 -9.89
C ASP A 78 1.45 -10.53 -9.34
N GLU A 79 2.02 -11.41 -8.51
CA GLU A 79 3.32 -11.15 -7.91
C GLU A 79 4.44 -10.99 -8.94
N VAL A 80 4.34 -11.64 -10.10
CA VAL A 80 5.35 -11.53 -11.17
C VAL A 80 5.35 -10.11 -11.72
N GLU A 81 4.16 -9.60 -12.06
CA GLU A 81 4.00 -8.23 -12.52
C GLU A 81 4.41 -7.21 -11.45
N ILE A 82 3.99 -7.44 -10.20
CA ILE A 82 4.28 -6.52 -9.09
C ILE A 82 5.79 -6.46 -8.81
N ARG A 83 6.50 -7.57 -8.90
CA ARG A 83 7.96 -7.63 -8.68
C ARG A 83 8.78 -7.11 -9.84
N ASP A 84 8.20 -7.01 -11.04
CA ASP A 84 8.82 -6.40 -12.22
C ASP A 84 8.83 -4.86 -12.12
N GLN A 85 9.56 -4.35 -11.15
CA GLN A 85 9.75 -2.92 -10.85
C GLN A 85 11.23 -2.64 -10.57
N ILE A 86 11.61 -1.36 -10.56
CA ILE A 86 12.98 -0.94 -10.23
C ILE A 86 13.35 -1.35 -8.80
N ILE A 87 12.40 -1.19 -7.89
CA ILE A 87 12.52 -1.62 -6.49
C ILE A 87 11.55 -2.77 -6.26
N THR A 88 12.08 -3.94 -6.00
CA THR A 88 11.29 -5.15 -5.77
C THR A 88 10.71 -5.17 -4.34
N PRO A 89 9.40 -5.36 -4.18
CA PRO A 89 8.80 -5.57 -2.86
C PRO A 89 9.39 -6.79 -2.14
N LEU A 90 9.67 -6.68 -0.84
CA LEU A 90 10.34 -7.71 -0.05
C LEU A 90 9.38 -8.50 0.83
N ASN A 91 8.25 -7.92 1.21
CA ASN A 91 7.25 -8.54 2.10
C ASN A 91 5.82 -8.34 1.58
N LYS A 92 4.85 -8.99 2.24
CA LYS A 92 3.44 -8.96 1.80
C LYS A 92 2.82 -7.56 1.83
N GLU A 93 3.17 -6.75 2.83
CA GLU A 93 2.67 -5.38 2.96
C GLU A 93 3.15 -4.51 1.79
N GLN A 94 4.40 -4.67 1.41
CA GLN A 94 4.98 -3.99 0.25
C GLN A 94 4.40 -4.49 -1.08
N LEU A 95 4.06 -5.79 -1.18
CA LEU A 95 3.36 -6.35 -2.35
C LEU A 95 1.98 -5.73 -2.50
N PHE A 96 1.18 -5.66 -1.43
CA PHE A 96 -0.12 -5.01 -1.46
C PHE A 96 -0.03 -3.52 -1.78
N PHE A 97 0.97 -2.83 -1.24
CA PHE A 97 1.20 -1.42 -1.56
C PHE A 97 1.54 -1.22 -3.04
N SER A 98 2.44 -2.02 -3.58
CA SER A 98 2.80 -1.96 -5.00
C SER A 98 1.64 -2.33 -5.91
N ASP A 99 0.86 -3.34 -5.54
CA ASP A 99 -0.36 -3.72 -6.25
C ASP A 99 -1.37 -2.56 -6.31
N ALA A 100 -1.58 -1.89 -5.18
CA ALA A 100 -2.50 -0.74 -5.09
C ALA A 100 -2.07 0.43 -6.00
N ILE A 101 -0.76 0.64 -6.19
CA ILE A 101 -0.23 1.65 -7.11
C ILE A 101 -0.45 1.22 -8.56
N LEU A 102 -0.10 -0.01 -8.90
CA LEU A 102 -0.07 -0.47 -10.29
C LEU A 102 -1.46 -0.68 -10.90
N HIS A 103 -2.44 -1.06 -10.10
CA HIS A 103 -3.76 -1.42 -10.60
C HIS A 103 -4.70 -0.26 -10.89
N LEU A 104 -4.32 0.99 -10.54
CA LEU A 104 -5.09 2.21 -10.89
C LEU A 104 -6.56 2.23 -10.42
N PHE A 105 -6.92 1.37 -9.46
CA PHE A 105 -8.29 1.35 -8.93
C PHE A 105 -8.58 2.51 -8.00
N TYR A 106 -7.52 3.07 -7.42
CA TYR A 106 -7.63 4.12 -6.41
C TYR A 106 -7.14 5.43 -7.00
N ASN A 107 -8.00 6.43 -7.01
CA ASN A 107 -7.62 7.80 -7.36
C ASN A 107 -6.76 8.45 -6.28
N VAL A 108 -6.91 8.01 -5.05
CA VAL A 108 -6.15 8.47 -3.88
C VAL A 108 -5.73 7.26 -3.07
N LEU A 109 -4.44 7.16 -2.77
CA LEU A 109 -3.86 6.12 -1.93
C LEU A 109 -3.15 6.79 -0.74
N ILE A 110 -3.65 6.54 0.47
CA ILE A 110 -3.03 7.00 1.71
C ILE A 110 -2.25 5.83 2.30
N VAL A 111 -0.98 6.07 2.63
CA VAL A 111 -0.08 5.03 3.14
C VAL A 111 0.48 5.45 4.48
N GLU A 112 0.14 4.68 5.51
CA GLU A 112 0.73 4.80 6.83
C GLU A 112 1.70 3.64 7.07
N ALA A 113 2.93 3.95 7.41
CA ALA A 113 3.94 2.95 7.76
C ALA A 113 5.13 3.62 8.48
N LYS A 114 5.89 2.81 9.22
CA LYS A 114 7.07 3.28 9.97
C LYS A 114 8.13 3.90 9.05
N ALA A 115 8.97 4.77 9.60
CA ALA A 115 10.14 5.27 8.90
C ALA A 115 11.03 4.11 8.43
N GLY A 116 11.65 4.24 7.26
CA GLY A 116 12.51 3.20 6.69
C GLY A 116 11.77 2.00 6.05
N SER A 117 10.43 1.96 6.05
CA SER A 117 9.65 0.85 5.47
C SER A 117 9.64 0.80 3.92
N GLY A 118 10.33 1.73 3.24
CA GLY A 118 10.42 1.74 1.77
C GLY A 118 9.25 2.45 1.06
N LYS A 119 8.34 3.14 1.77
CA LYS A 119 7.16 3.80 1.18
C LYS A 119 7.47 4.64 -0.04
N THR A 120 8.38 5.59 0.10
CA THR A 120 8.73 6.53 -0.97
C THR A 120 9.39 5.83 -2.15
N LEU A 121 10.29 4.88 -1.86
CA LEU A 121 11.00 4.12 -2.91
C LEU A 121 10.03 3.28 -3.74
N LEU A 122 9.12 2.56 -3.09
CA LEU A 122 8.12 1.75 -3.78
C LEU A 122 7.10 2.63 -4.54
N ALA A 123 6.67 3.75 -3.95
CA ALA A 123 5.78 4.69 -4.63
C ALA A 123 6.40 5.22 -5.92
N LEU A 124 7.66 5.66 -5.87
CA LEU A 124 8.38 6.15 -7.05
C LEU A 124 8.64 5.03 -8.06
N SER A 125 9.00 3.83 -7.59
CA SER A 125 9.22 2.66 -8.46
C SER A 125 7.97 2.29 -9.24
N GLY A 126 6.83 2.18 -8.58
CA GLY A 126 5.54 1.92 -9.22
C GLY A 126 5.12 3.03 -10.17
N ALA A 127 5.24 4.30 -9.75
CA ALA A 127 4.91 5.43 -10.59
C ALA A 127 5.78 5.49 -11.87
N LEU A 128 7.09 5.19 -11.77
CA LEU A 128 7.98 5.09 -12.92
C LEU A 128 7.58 3.95 -13.87
N LYS A 129 7.16 2.80 -13.34
CA LYS A 129 6.64 1.70 -14.16
C LYS A 129 5.42 2.16 -14.95
N LEU A 130 4.46 2.82 -14.31
CA LEU A 130 3.24 3.33 -14.95
C LEU A 130 3.53 4.36 -16.05
N VAL A 131 4.52 5.25 -15.85
CA VAL A 131 4.96 6.19 -16.89
C VAL A 131 5.64 5.46 -18.06
N ARG A 132 6.49 4.47 -17.79
CA ARG A 132 7.12 3.64 -18.84
C ARG A 132 6.08 2.87 -19.64
N GLN A 133 5.04 2.38 -19.01
CA GLN A 133 3.89 1.71 -19.65
C GLN A 133 2.94 2.70 -20.34
N LYS A 134 3.22 4.02 -20.30
CA LYS A 134 2.42 5.08 -20.91
C LYS A 134 1.00 5.25 -20.34
N HIS A 135 0.75 4.76 -19.12
CA HIS A 135 -0.50 5.04 -18.39
C HIS A 135 -0.56 6.50 -17.97
N PHE A 136 0.58 7.13 -17.69
CA PHE A 136 0.70 8.53 -17.34
C PHE A 136 1.84 9.19 -18.12
N LEU A 137 1.74 10.50 -18.31
CA LEU A 137 2.75 11.29 -19.02
C LEU A 137 3.94 11.66 -18.13
N LYS A 138 3.68 11.89 -16.84
CA LYS A 138 4.68 12.38 -15.88
C LYS A 138 4.31 12.04 -14.46
N ILE A 139 5.30 12.09 -13.57
CA ILE A 139 5.16 12.02 -12.12
C ILE A 139 5.30 13.44 -11.58
N ILE A 140 4.46 13.80 -10.62
CA ILE A 140 4.62 15.01 -9.81
C ILE A 140 4.92 14.56 -8.40
N TYR A 141 6.14 14.81 -7.94
CA TYR A 141 6.58 14.50 -6.59
C TYR A 141 6.53 15.77 -5.74
N ILE A 142 5.70 15.76 -4.71
CA ILE A 142 5.56 16.88 -3.79
C ILE A 142 6.05 16.42 -2.43
N ARG A 143 7.03 17.10 -1.88
CA ARG A 143 7.58 16.86 -0.55
C ARG A 143 7.49 18.11 0.29
N ASN A 144 7.12 17.95 1.55
CA ASN A 144 7.29 19.04 2.51
C ASN A 144 8.79 19.24 2.77
N SER A 145 9.27 20.47 2.56
CA SER A 145 10.66 20.85 2.81
C SER A 145 10.97 21.08 4.29
N ILE A 146 9.94 21.18 5.11
CA ILE A 146 10.08 21.31 6.56
C ILE A 146 10.04 19.89 7.13
N GLU A 147 11.21 19.29 7.34
CA GLU A 147 11.29 18.23 8.34
C GLU A 147 10.87 18.89 9.65
N SER A 148 9.89 18.29 10.34
CA SER A 148 9.57 18.67 11.71
C SER A 148 10.78 18.28 12.55
N LEU A 149 11.71 19.20 12.64
CA LEU A 149 12.81 19.11 13.60
C LEU A 149 12.16 19.26 14.97
N ASP A 150 12.21 18.22 15.77
CA ASP A 150 12.08 18.38 17.20
C ASP A 150 13.12 19.40 17.63
N LYS A 151 12.69 20.39 18.44
CA LYS A 151 13.49 21.54 18.83
C LYS A 151 14.89 21.09 19.29
N GLY A 152 15.89 21.23 18.43
CA GLY A 152 17.28 20.94 18.74
C GLY A 152 18.00 19.95 17.82
N GLU A 153 17.31 19.30 16.88
CA GLU A 153 17.96 18.44 15.89
C GLU A 153 18.24 19.23 14.60
N ASP A 154 19.50 19.29 14.24
CA ASP A 154 19.96 19.91 13.00
C ASP A 154 19.59 19.02 11.80
N VAL A 155 19.11 19.62 10.70
CA VAL A 155 18.80 18.90 9.46
C VAL A 155 20.07 18.29 8.89
N GLY A 156 20.47 17.14 9.44
CA GLY A 156 21.55 16.30 8.92
C GLY A 156 22.83 17.03 8.51
N TYR A 157 23.87 16.30 8.32
CA TYR A 157 25.28 16.67 8.16
C TYR A 157 25.65 17.48 6.88
N LEU A 158 24.70 18.03 6.14
CA LEU A 158 25.00 18.80 4.92
C LEU A 158 24.98 20.31 5.21
N PRO A 159 26.03 21.04 4.88
CA PRO A 159 26.08 22.48 5.06
C PRO A 159 25.11 23.17 4.07
N GLY A 160 24.27 24.04 4.60
CA GLY A 160 23.37 24.90 3.82
C GLY A 160 22.05 24.27 3.37
N LEU A 161 20.96 25.02 3.57
CA LEU A 161 19.62 24.56 3.18
C LEU A 161 19.52 24.32 1.65
N GLU A 162 20.15 25.15 0.83
CA GLU A 162 20.10 25.04 -0.64
C GLU A 162 20.83 23.82 -1.17
N GLU A 163 21.94 23.41 -0.57
CA GLU A 163 22.68 22.21 -0.99
C GLU A 163 21.91 20.92 -0.67
N LYS A 164 21.14 20.90 0.42
CA LYS A 164 20.29 19.75 0.76
C LYS A 164 19.18 19.50 -0.25
N PHE A 165 18.67 20.54 -0.89
CA PHE A 165 17.67 20.43 -1.93
C PHE A 165 18.22 20.09 -3.31
N ARG A 166 19.50 20.39 -3.57
CA ARG A 166 20.16 20.08 -4.84
C ARG A 166 20.26 18.57 -5.12
N ILE A 167 20.46 17.77 -4.08
CA ILE A 167 20.58 16.30 -4.19
C ILE A 167 19.27 15.65 -4.65
N TYR A 168 18.13 16.33 -4.49
CA TYR A 168 16.82 15.83 -4.85
C TYR A 168 16.23 16.42 -6.13
N ASN A 169 16.95 17.32 -6.79
CA ASN A 169 16.50 18.03 -8.01
C ASN A 169 17.18 17.54 -9.31
N HIS A 170 17.82 16.36 -9.27
CA HIS A 170 18.39 15.68 -10.44
C HIS A 170 17.55 14.53 -10.93
#